data_18f0339572d8407889ba6c4222912d21
#
_entry.id   18f0339572d8407889ba6c4222912d21
#
_cell.length_a   1.000
_cell.length_b   1.000
_cell.length_c   1.000
_cell.angle_alpha   90.00
_cell.angle_beta   90.00
_cell.angle_gamma   90.00
#
_symmetry.space_group_name_H-M   'P 1'
#
loop_
_entity.id
_entity.type
_entity.pdbx_description
1 polymer ?
#
loop_
_entity_poly.entity_id
_entity_poly.type
_entity_poly.pdbx_seq_one_letter_code
_entity_poly.pdbx_strand_id
1 'polypeptide(L)'
;MWMPYAPAIKVRGGTTVYLAGVTAAPVYHHHPHRPEEFDAMPREMAGQARAALENLRRGLEAVGATFADVVTADRFVTDLTDQDALNRVWGEYFRDAKPATTTVQVVRLATDPRCLVEINAVALID
;
A
#
# COMPACT_ATOMS: atom_id res chain seq x y z
N MET A 1 7.67 21.98 11.09
CA MET A 1 8.11 21.06 10.02
C MET A 1 6.97 20.13 9.65
N TRP A 2 6.63 20.07 8.38
CA TRP A 2 5.59 19.17 7.90
C TRP A 2 6.16 17.77 7.69
N MET A 3 5.44 16.74 8.16
CA MET A 3 5.81 15.34 7.95
C MET A 3 4.65 14.62 7.26
N PRO A 4 4.96 13.68 6.33
CA PRO A 4 3.92 12.94 5.61
C PRO A 4 3.28 11.80 6.41
N TYR A 5 3.67 11.62 7.64
CA TYR A 5 3.17 10.55 8.52
C TYR A 5 2.92 11.07 9.93
N ALA A 6 2.10 10.35 10.68
CA ALA A 6 1.95 10.57 12.11
C ALA A 6 3.03 9.78 12.87
N PRO A 7 3.71 10.36 13.86
CA PRO A 7 4.67 9.60 14.65
C PRO A 7 4.02 8.55 15.54
N ALA A 8 2.77 8.75 15.92
CA ALA A 8 2.01 7.79 16.72
C ALA A 8 0.52 8.04 16.53
N ILE A 9 -0.27 6.98 16.62
CA ILE A 9 -1.73 7.08 16.61
C ILE A 9 -2.24 6.20 17.75
N LYS A 10 -3.02 6.80 18.67
CA LYS A 10 -3.66 6.09 19.76
C LYS A 10 -5.12 5.86 19.40
N VAL A 11 -5.59 4.63 19.54
CA VAL A 11 -6.97 4.29 19.23
C VAL A 11 -7.64 3.67 20.44
N ARG A 12 -8.97 3.86 20.53
CA ARG A 12 -9.84 3.24 21.53
C ARG A 12 -11.12 2.82 20.88
N GLY A 13 -11.60 1.62 21.23
CA GLY A 13 -12.86 1.09 20.71
C GLY A 13 -12.82 0.85 19.21
N GLY A 14 -13.99 0.73 18.60
CA GLY A 14 -14.11 0.51 17.18
C GLY A 14 -13.80 -0.93 16.75
N THR A 15 -13.77 -1.14 15.45
CA THR A 15 -13.45 -2.42 14.83
C THR A 15 -12.14 -2.29 14.08
N THR A 16 -11.18 -3.13 14.44
CA THR A 16 -9.88 -3.17 13.75
C THR A 16 -9.98 -4.05 12.52
N VAL A 17 -9.51 -3.51 11.39
CA VAL A 17 -9.47 -4.23 10.11
C VAL A 17 -8.03 -4.39 9.70
N TYR A 18 -7.61 -5.63 9.46
CA TYR A 18 -6.27 -5.96 8.98
C TYR A 18 -6.35 -6.24 7.49
N LEU A 19 -5.63 -5.45 6.70
CA LEU A 19 -5.60 -5.60 5.25
C LEU A 19 -4.31 -6.30 4.85
N ALA A 20 -4.44 -7.33 4.00
CA ALA A 20 -3.28 -8.03 3.48
C ALA A 20 -2.46 -7.12 2.57
N GLY A 21 -1.19 -7.46 2.38
CA GLY A 21 -0.32 -6.72 1.49
C GLY A 21 -0.82 -6.76 0.05
N VAL A 22 -0.77 -5.61 -0.62
CA VAL A 22 -1.14 -5.47 -2.03
C VAL A 22 0.04 -4.90 -2.82
N THR A 23 0.14 -5.32 -4.07
CA THR A 23 1.11 -4.80 -5.03
C THR A 23 0.35 -4.23 -6.23
N ALA A 24 1.07 -3.87 -7.28
CA ALA A 24 0.45 -3.48 -8.56
C ALA A 24 -0.16 -4.67 -9.31
N ALA A 25 0.11 -5.89 -8.87
CA ALA A 25 -0.41 -7.09 -9.51
C ALA A 25 -1.92 -7.22 -9.30
N PRO A 26 -2.63 -7.93 -10.20
CA PRO A 26 -4.01 -8.30 -9.94
C PRO A 26 -4.13 -9.03 -8.61
N VAL A 27 -5.15 -8.66 -7.79
CA VAL A 27 -5.36 -9.26 -6.48
C VAL A 27 -5.64 -10.76 -6.59
N TYR A 28 -6.41 -11.14 -7.60
CA TYR A 28 -6.73 -12.54 -7.87
C TYR A 28 -5.85 -13.03 -9.03
N HIS A 29 -5.07 -14.06 -8.78
CA HIS A 29 -4.18 -14.68 -9.75
C HIS A 29 -3.91 -16.12 -9.34
N HIS A 30 -3.29 -16.88 -10.25
CA HIS A 30 -3.04 -18.29 -9.99
C HIS A 30 -1.92 -18.52 -8.97
N HIS A 31 -2.05 -19.61 -8.23
CA HIS A 31 -0.99 -20.16 -7.39
C HIS A 31 -0.80 -21.63 -7.75
N PRO A 32 0.39 -22.08 -8.25
CA PRO A 32 1.62 -21.26 -8.41
C PRO A 32 1.45 -20.10 -9.38
N HIS A 33 2.22 -19.06 -9.19
CA HIS A 33 2.16 -17.86 -10.01
C HIS A 33 2.44 -18.15 -11.48
N ARG A 34 1.69 -17.49 -12.36
CA ARG A 34 1.90 -17.51 -13.80
C ARG A 34 2.44 -16.14 -14.23
N PRO A 35 3.72 -16.04 -14.62
CA PRO A 35 4.33 -14.73 -14.89
C PRO A 35 3.57 -13.87 -15.90
N GLU A 36 2.92 -14.48 -16.88
CA GLU A 36 2.16 -13.77 -17.90
C GLU A 36 0.98 -12.98 -17.31
N GLU A 37 0.46 -13.37 -16.14
CA GLU A 37 -0.62 -12.65 -15.49
C GLU A 37 -0.18 -11.28 -14.96
N PHE A 38 1.14 -11.05 -14.85
CA PHE A 38 1.70 -9.82 -14.32
C PHE A 38 2.32 -8.94 -15.41
N ASP A 39 2.19 -9.33 -16.68
CA ASP A 39 2.82 -8.61 -17.79
C ASP A 39 2.28 -7.20 -17.99
N ALA A 40 1.04 -6.95 -17.58
CA ALA A 40 0.40 -5.65 -17.75
C ALA A 40 0.72 -4.64 -16.63
N MET A 41 1.46 -5.07 -15.60
CA MET A 41 1.83 -4.14 -14.53
C MET A 41 2.68 -2.98 -15.06
N PRO A 42 2.47 -1.75 -14.53
CA PRO A 42 3.39 -0.65 -14.83
C PRO A 42 4.83 -1.02 -14.46
N ARG A 43 5.79 -0.42 -15.17
CA ARG A 43 7.23 -0.73 -14.97
C ARG A 43 7.93 0.29 -14.09
N GLU A 44 7.26 1.35 -13.68
CA GLU A 44 7.84 2.41 -12.88
C GLU A 44 7.07 2.59 -11.57
N MET A 45 7.72 3.19 -10.58
CA MET A 45 7.17 3.31 -9.24
C MET A 45 5.85 4.06 -9.22
N ALA A 46 5.73 5.20 -9.91
CA ALA A 46 4.50 5.99 -9.86
C ALA A 46 3.29 5.17 -10.31
N GLY A 47 3.42 4.45 -11.43
CA GLY A 47 2.35 3.59 -11.95
C GLY A 47 2.05 2.42 -11.02
N GLN A 48 3.08 1.78 -10.49
CA GLN A 48 2.88 0.67 -9.55
C GLN A 48 2.25 1.13 -8.24
N ALA A 49 2.67 2.27 -7.72
CA ALA A 49 2.09 2.84 -6.51
C ALA A 49 0.59 3.12 -6.68
N ARG A 50 0.20 3.69 -7.84
CA ARG A 50 -1.22 3.93 -8.14
C ARG A 50 -2.00 2.63 -8.18
N ALA A 51 -1.49 1.63 -8.87
CA ALA A 51 -2.16 0.33 -8.98
C ALA A 51 -2.28 -0.35 -7.61
N ALA A 52 -1.22 -0.32 -6.81
CA ALA A 52 -1.25 -0.88 -5.46
C ALA A 52 -2.25 -0.15 -4.56
N LEU A 53 -2.28 1.18 -4.62
CA LEU A 53 -3.23 1.96 -3.81
C LEU A 53 -4.67 1.80 -4.29
N GLU A 54 -4.90 1.57 -5.59
CA GLU A 54 -6.25 1.21 -6.05
C GLU A 54 -6.66 -0.17 -5.52
N ASN A 55 -5.75 -1.13 -5.47
CA ASN A 55 -6.02 -2.42 -4.85
C ASN A 55 -6.32 -2.27 -3.35
N LEU A 56 -5.58 -1.41 -2.66
CA LEU A 56 -5.85 -1.11 -1.25
C LEU A 56 -7.23 -0.46 -1.08
N ARG A 57 -7.59 0.48 -1.97
CA ARG A 57 -8.92 1.12 -1.96
C ARG A 57 -10.03 0.07 -2.03
N ARG A 58 -9.91 -0.89 -2.95
CA ARG A 58 -10.91 -1.95 -3.08
C ARG A 58 -11.05 -2.78 -1.81
N GLY A 59 -9.93 -3.10 -1.17
CA GLY A 59 -9.95 -3.81 0.11
C GLY A 59 -10.62 -3.00 1.21
N LEU A 60 -10.31 -1.70 1.29
CA LEU A 60 -10.93 -0.81 2.26
C LEU A 60 -12.44 -0.70 2.02
N GLU A 61 -12.85 -0.47 0.79
CA GLU A 61 -14.26 -0.34 0.44
C GLU A 61 -15.05 -1.62 0.77
N ALA A 62 -14.44 -2.78 0.57
CA ALA A 62 -15.09 -4.07 0.85
C ALA A 62 -15.45 -4.23 2.34
N VAL A 63 -14.75 -3.55 3.23
CA VAL A 63 -15.01 -3.60 4.68
C VAL A 63 -15.64 -2.31 5.20
N GLY A 64 -16.07 -1.41 4.32
CA GLY A 64 -16.72 -0.17 4.71
C GLY A 64 -15.78 0.90 5.22
N ALA A 65 -14.50 0.87 4.81
CA ALA A 65 -13.48 1.81 5.25
C ALA A 65 -13.03 2.71 4.09
N THR A 66 -12.33 3.78 4.45
CA THR A 66 -11.67 4.67 3.51
C THR A 66 -10.20 4.85 3.92
N PHE A 67 -9.42 5.54 3.10
CA PHE A 67 -8.03 5.87 3.45
C PHE A 67 -7.93 6.66 4.76
N ALA A 68 -8.95 7.47 5.08
CA ALA A 68 -8.96 8.23 6.34
C ALA A 68 -9.03 7.33 7.57
N ASP A 69 -9.50 6.09 7.43
CA ASP A 69 -9.62 5.14 8.53
C ASP A 69 -8.33 4.36 8.80
N VAL A 70 -7.33 4.47 7.90
CA VAL A 70 -6.07 3.76 8.06
C VAL A 70 -5.26 4.36 9.20
N VAL A 71 -4.87 3.54 10.18
CA VAL A 71 -4.10 4.00 11.34
C VAL A 71 -2.61 3.69 11.21
N THR A 72 -2.26 2.60 10.52
CA THR A 72 -0.86 2.28 10.24
C THR A 72 -0.73 1.60 8.88
N ALA A 73 0.40 1.81 8.24
CA ALA A 73 0.71 1.17 6.97
C ALA A 73 2.21 0.93 6.87
N ASP A 74 2.58 -0.20 6.29
CA ASP A 74 3.96 -0.51 5.96
C ASP A 74 4.12 -0.51 4.45
N ARG A 75 5.23 0.05 3.99
CA ARG A 75 5.58 0.11 2.58
C ARG A 75 6.91 -0.62 2.37
N PHE A 76 6.87 -1.66 1.57
CA PHE A 76 8.04 -2.45 1.21
C PHE A 76 8.42 -2.10 -0.21
N VAL A 77 9.63 -1.60 -0.42
CA VAL A 77 10.11 -1.19 -1.75
C VAL A 77 11.39 -1.95 -2.10
N THR A 78 11.60 -2.19 -3.39
CA THR A 78 12.81 -2.88 -3.84
C THR A 78 13.96 -1.92 -4.09
N ASP A 79 13.68 -0.61 -4.17
CA ASP A 79 14.69 0.43 -4.37
C ASP A 79 14.24 1.73 -3.70
N LEU A 80 14.94 2.13 -2.64
CA LEU A 80 14.63 3.35 -1.90
C LEU A 80 14.81 4.63 -2.74
N THR A 81 15.54 4.57 -3.85
CA THR A 81 15.65 5.75 -4.73
C THR A 81 14.30 6.12 -5.35
N ASP A 82 13.34 5.21 -5.35
CA ASP A 82 11.97 5.46 -5.84
C ASP A 82 11.04 6.05 -4.79
N GLN A 83 11.54 6.32 -3.58
CA GLN A 83 10.69 6.72 -2.45
C GLN A 83 9.97 8.04 -2.71
N ASP A 84 10.60 9.00 -3.37
CA ASP A 84 9.96 10.29 -3.65
C ASP A 84 8.75 10.14 -4.57
N ALA A 85 8.85 9.27 -5.59
CA ALA A 85 7.73 8.98 -6.48
C ALA A 85 6.59 8.30 -5.72
N LEU A 86 6.91 7.34 -4.83
CA LEU A 86 5.93 6.69 -3.98
C LEU A 86 5.24 7.72 -3.06
N ASN A 87 6.01 8.59 -2.42
CA ASN A 87 5.45 9.60 -1.52
C ASN A 87 4.50 10.55 -2.23
N ARG A 88 4.80 10.91 -3.47
CA ARG A 88 3.94 11.81 -4.26
C ARG A 88 2.58 11.16 -4.52
N VAL A 89 2.58 9.91 -4.98
CA VAL A 89 1.35 9.18 -5.25
C VAL A 89 0.59 8.90 -3.95
N TRP A 90 1.30 8.53 -2.89
CA TRP A 90 0.74 8.32 -1.56
C TRP A 90 -0.07 9.55 -1.10
N GLY A 91 0.51 10.74 -1.27
CA GLY A 91 -0.17 11.98 -0.90
C GLY A 91 -1.45 12.24 -1.67
N GLU A 92 -1.53 11.80 -2.92
CA GLU A 92 -2.76 11.93 -3.72
C GLU A 92 -3.91 11.10 -3.15
N TYR A 93 -3.60 9.95 -2.54
CA TYR A 93 -4.60 9.02 -2.00
C TYR A 93 -4.95 9.32 -0.55
N PHE A 94 -3.94 9.54 0.29
CA PHE A 94 -4.15 9.77 1.72
C PHE A 94 -4.51 11.21 2.05
N ARG A 95 -4.05 12.16 1.25
CA ARG A 95 -4.33 13.61 1.43
C ARG A 95 -3.94 14.07 2.83
N ASP A 96 -4.90 14.54 3.62
CA ASP A 96 -4.66 15.01 4.98
C ASP A 96 -4.62 13.87 6.01
N ALA A 97 -5.07 12.67 5.62
CA ALA A 97 -4.95 11.52 6.48
C ALA A 97 -3.48 11.08 6.55
N LYS A 98 -2.96 10.90 7.75
CA LYS A 98 -1.55 10.58 7.95
C LYS A 98 -1.42 9.40 8.88
N PRO A 99 -1.45 8.16 8.35
CA PRO A 99 -1.22 6.99 9.19
C PRO A 99 0.22 6.95 9.70
N ALA A 100 0.44 6.21 10.77
CA ALA A 100 1.79 5.85 11.19
C ALA A 100 2.37 4.93 10.13
N THR A 101 3.49 5.31 9.53
CA THR A 101 4.02 4.66 8.33
C THR A 101 5.48 4.28 8.51
N THR A 102 5.84 3.08 8.04
CA THR A 102 7.22 2.62 7.98
C THR A 102 7.54 2.19 6.55
N THR A 103 8.72 2.57 6.06
CA THR A 103 9.19 2.19 4.72
C THR A 103 10.52 1.47 4.84
N VAL A 104 10.63 0.30 4.21
CA VAL A 104 11.87 -0.49 4.19
C VAL A 104 12.16 -0.97 2.79
N GLN A 105 13.45 -1.13 2.48
CA GLN A 105 13.89 -1.76 1.26
C GLN A 105 14.01 -3.27 1.48
N VAL A 106 13.50 -4.04 0.53
CA VAL A 106 13.57 -5.50 0.54
C VAL A 106 14.24 -5.99 -0.74
N VAL A 107 14.74 -7.22 -0.71
CA VAL A 107 15.45 -7.80 -1.86
C VAL A 107 14.49 -8.01 -3.04
N ARG A 108 13.31 -8.51 -2.76
CA ARG A 108 12.26 -8.71 -3.76
C ARG A 108 10.93 -8.93 -3.07
N LEU A 109 9.84 -8.75 -3.81
CA LEU A 109 8.49 -8.99 -3.32
C LEU A 109 8.00 -10.36 -3.81
N ALA A 110 7.14 -10.97 -3.00
CA ALA A 110 6.78 -12.38 -3.18
C ALA A 110 5.97 -12.65 -4.45
N THR A 111 5.15 -11.68 -4.87
CA THR A 111 4.21 -11.90 -5.97
C THR A 111 4.92 -12.07 -7.31
N ASP A 112 5.83 -11.16 -7.65
CA ASP A 112 6.56 -11.19 -8.92
C ASP A 112 7.83 -10.35 -8.80
N PRO A 113 8.96 -10.74 -9.44
CA PRO A 113 10.21 -9.97 -9.36
C PRO A 113 10.09 -8.54 -9.90
N ARG A 114 9.08 -8.25 -10.73
CA ARG A 114 8.87 -6.92 -11.30
C ARG A 114 8.08 -6.00 -10.37
N CYS A 115 7.55 -6.51 -9.25
CA CYS A 115 6.91 -5.67 -8.26
C CYS A 115 7.94 -4.76 -7.60
N LEU A 116 7.64 -3.46 -7.54
CA LEU A 116 8.51 -2.44 -6.96
C LEU A 116 8.06 -2.02 -5.57
N VAL A 117 6.79 -2.26 -5.23
CA VAL A 117 6.20 -1.83 -3.96
C VAL A 117 5.12 -2.81 -3.51
N GLU A 118 5.08 -3.03 -2.21
CA GLU A 118 3.97 -3.73 -1.54
C GLU A 118 3.55 -2.90 -0.35
N ILE A 119 2.25 -2.84 -0.09
CA ILE A 119 1.67 -2.01 0.97
C ILE A 119 0.71 -2.87 1.77
N ASN A 120 0.86 -2.88 3.09
CA ASN A 120 -0.17 -3.41 3.98
C ASN A 120 -0.71 -2.27 4.84
N ALA A 121 -1.86 -2.48 5.46
CA ALA A 121 -2.46 -1.45 6.29
C ALA A 121 -3.35 -2.07 7.36
N VAL A 122 -3.55 -1.31 8.43
CA VAL A 122 -4.54 -1.59 9.46
C VAL A 122 -5.46 -0.37 9.53
N ALA A 123 -6.75 -0.59 9.47
CA ALA A 123 -7.75 0.46 9.58
C ALA A 123 -8.61 0.27 10.82
N LEU A 124 -9.20 1.36 11.29
CA LEU A 124 -10.14 1.35 12.41
C LEU A 124 -11.46 1.96 11.95
N ILE A 125 -12.54 1.22 12.10
CA ILE A 125 -13.90 1.69 11.80
C ILE A 125 -14.80 1.49 13.02
N ASP A 126 -15.95 2.11 13.00
CA ASP A 126 -16.93 2.02 14.10
C ASP A 126 -17.66 0.67 14.13
#